data_dc5a968e008f71c30794c708f8f55e6b
#
_entry.id   dc5a968e008f71c30794c708f8f55e6b
#
_cell.length_a   1.000
_cell.length_b   1.000
_cell.length_c   1.000
_cell.angle_alpha   90.00
_cell.angle_beta   90.00
_cell.angle_gamma   90.00
#
_symmetry.space_group_name_H-M   'P 1'
#
loop_
_entity.id
_entity.type
_entity.pdbx_description
1 polymer ?
#
loop_
_entity_poly.entity_id
_entity_poly.type
_entity_poly.pdbx_seq_one_letter_code
_entity_poly.pdbx_strand_id
1 'polypeptide(L)'
;MYGSLSTHVLRCDGAPVPIALASLPLSQTTAIPETSVIDELLPVLAADSLPRLIVLGDDAALASVLTHLMRTERLHVEIGYVPVEKTYGSRAYQTGTGNAAAKRAVKGRPVETPLIRDDTGTVLVGRAEITGPGGEKLEGEAYVDDAQLFSGKVDAMIVSPMLDMPGVRASVQKNIIRRRRWLEGRAAQLGTPGAVVTRDGIANDRVLPRSSFYRHHENWLLVR
;
A
#
# COMPACT_ATOMS: atom_id res chain seq x y z
N MET A 1 15.16 -29.20 11.89
CA MET A 1 13.79 -28.90 12.39
C MET A 1 13.30 -27.71 11.60
N TYR A 2 12.40 -27.89 10.63
CA TYR A 2 11.79 -26.75 9.93
C TYR A 2 10.80 -26.12 10.90
N GLY A 3 11.01 -24.85 11.26
CA GLY A 3 10.10 -24.11 12.11
C GLY A 3 8.69 -24.12 11.54
N SER A 4 7.70 -24.36 12.38
CA SER A 4 6.29 -24.27 12.03
C SER A 4 6.00 -22.82 11.59
N LEU A 5 5.52 -22.63 10.37
CA LEU A 5 5.07 -21.34 9.90
C LEU A 5 3.75 -20.99 10.60
N SER A 6 3.79 -20.06 11.56
CA SER A 6 2.56 -19.50 12.13
C SER A 6 1.94 -18.58 11.08
N THR A 7 0.90 -19.07 10.43
CA THR A 7 0.15 -18.30 9.44
C THR A 7 -1.21 -17.93 10.00
N HIS A 8 -1.53 -16.64 10.03
CA HIS A 8 -2.81 -16.13 10.49
C HIS A 8 -3.48 -15.27 9.42
N VAL A 9 -4.80 -15.34 9.31
CA VAL A 9 -5.58 -14.55 8.35
C VAL A 9 -6.29 -13.41 9.08
N LEU A 10 -6.04 -12.19 8.65
CA LEU A 10 -6.82 -11.01 9.05
C LEU A 10 -7.86 -10.74 7.95
N ARG A 11 -9.12 -11.05 8.25
CA ARG A 11 -10.26 -10.85 7.36
C ARG A 11 -10.89 -9.49 7.58
N CYS A 12 -10.85 -8.64 6.57
CA CYS A 12 -11.38 -7.28 6.61
C CYS A 12 -12.77 -7.23 5.98
N ASP A 13 -13.68 -6.46 6.61
CA ASP A 13 -15.03 -6.15 6.10
C ASP A 13 -15.84 -7.37 5.62
N GLY A 14 -15.75 -8.48 6.35
CA GLY A 14 -16.49 -9.69 5.97
C GLY A 14 -16.16 -10.28 4.60
N ALA A 15 -14.99 -9.96 4.02
CA ALA A 15 -14.55 -10.45 2.71
C ALA A 15 -14.75 -11.97 2.56
N PRO A 16 -15.20 -12.49 1.40
CA PRO A 16 -15.38 -13.93 1.20
C PRO A 16 -14.07 -14.67 1.36
N VAL A 17 -14.06 -15.70 2.21
CA VAL A 17 -12.86 -16.48 2.51
C VAL A 17 -12.57 -17.47 1.39
N PRO A 18 -11.45 -17.34 0.65
CA PRO A 18 -11.06 -18.31 -0.36
C PRO A 18 -10.79 -19.70 0.26
N ILE A 19 -11.07 -20.75 -0.51
CA ILE A 19 -10.88 -22.16 -0.06
C ILE A 19 -9.45 -22.40 0.47
N ALA A 20 -8.45 -21.78 -0.16
CA ALA A 20 -7.06 -21.91 0.26
C ALA A 20 -6.77 -21.37 1.68
N LEU A 21 -7.64 -20.56 2.24
CA LEU A 21 -7.52 -19.98 3.60
C LEU A 21 -8.45 -20.65 4.62
N ALA A 22 -9.37 -21.51 4.21
CA ALA A 22 -10.47 -22.00 5.05
C ALA A 22 -10.02 -22.78 6.30
N SER A 23 -8.84 -23.37 6.29
CA SER A 23 -8.27 -24.14 7.41
C SER A 23 -7.32 -23.35 8.30
N LEU A 24 -7.07 -22.08 7.99
CA LEU A 24 -6.12 -21.25 8.75
C LEU A 24 -6.83 -20.51 9.90
N PRO A 25 -6.12 -20.23 11.00
CA PRO A 25 -6.61 -19.33 12.03
C PRO A 25 -6.99 -17.98 11.42
N LEU A 26 -8.14 -17.44 11.83
CA LEU A 26 -8.72 -16.25 11.24
C LEU A 26 -9.26 -15.31 12.32
N SER A 27 -8.88 -14.02 12.22
CA SER A 27 -9.49 -12.92 12.96
C SER A 27 -10.25 -12.00 12.02
N GLN A 28 -11.38 -11.43 12.51
CA GLN A 28 -12.19 -10.49 11.74
C GLN A 28 -11.97 -9.06 12.22
N THR A 29 -12.03 -8.11 11.29
CA THR A 29 -11.92 -6.68 11.58
C THR A 29 -12.77 -5.87 10.61
N THR A 30 -12.84 -4.56 10.85
CA THR A 30 -13.45 -3.59 9.93
C THR A 30 -12.68 -3.48 8.62
N ALA A 31 -13.20 -2.72 7.66
CA ALA A 31 -12.56 -2.49 6.35
C ALA A 31 -11.11 -1.99 6.51
N ILE A 32 -10.87 -1.11 7.48
CA ILE A 32 -9.54 -0.62 7.84
C ILE A 32 -9.22 -1.18 9.24
N PRO A 33 -8.28 -2.13 9.36
CA PRO A 33 -7.90 -2.71 10.64
C PRO A 33 -7.44 -1.64 11.64
N GLU A 34 -7.98 -1.69 12.86
CA GLU A 34 -7.48 -0.88 13.95
C GLU A 34 -6.15 -1.43 14.48
N THR A 35 -5.32 -0.55 15.02
CA THR A 35 -4.00 -0.93 15.55
C THR A 35 -4.09 -1.96 16.67
N SER A 36 -5.12 -1.86 17.54
CA SER A 36 -5.39 -2.82 18.62
C SER A 36 -5.55 -4.25 18.12
N VAL A 37 -6.29 -4.44 17.04
CA VAL A 37 -6.53 -5.76 16.43
C VAL A 37 -5.20 -6.35 15.90
N ILE A 38 -4.34 -5.52 15.32
CA ILE A 38 -3.04 -5.96 14.83
C ILE A 38 -2.12 -6.30 16.00
N ASP A 39 -2.13 -5.49 17.07
CA ASP A 39 -1.33 -5.73 18.28
C ASP A 39 -1.71 -7.04 18.99
N GLU A 40 -2.98 -7.41 19.00
CA GLU A 40 -3.44 -8.71 19.54
C GLU A 40 -2.93 -9.90 18.74
N LEU A 41 -2.72 -9.75 17.43
CA LEU A 41 -2.22 -10.82 16.55
C LEU A 41 -0.71 -11.00 16.63
N LEU A 42 0.05 -9.93 16.90
CA LEU A 42 1.50 -9.96 16.86
C LEU A 42 2.14 -10.94 17.86
N PRO A 43 1.67 -11.09 19.12
CA PRO A 43 2.18 -12.11 20.05
C PRO A 43 1.90 -13.54 19.57
N VAL A 44 0.74 -13.78 18.94
CA VAL A 44 0.39 -15.08 18.38
C VAL A 44 1.33 -15.45 17.21
N LEU A 45 1.66 -14.47 16.39
CA LEU A 45 2.60 -14.62 15.28
C LEU A 45 4.04 -14.77 15.76
N ALA A 46 4.43 -14.05 16.82
CA ALA A 46 5.80 -14.07 17.37
C ALA A 46 6.17 -15.36 18.11
N ALA A 47 5.20 -16.25 18.37
CA ALA A 47 5.47 -17.54 18.98
C ALA A 47 6.31 -18.47 18.07
N ASP A 48 6.36 -18.18 16.78
CA ASP A 48 7.11 -18.94 15.78
C ASP A 48 8.23 -18.09 15.13
N SER A 49 9.23 -18.79 14.59
CA SER A 49 10.42 -18.14 14.02
C SER A 49 10.17 -17.38 12.70
N LEU A 50 9.05 -17.62 12.02
CA LEU A 50 8.69 -17.00 10.75
C LEU A 50 7.19 -16.63 10.75
N PRO A 51 6.83 -15.47 11.34
CA PRO A 51 5.45 -15.03 11.40
C PRO A 51 4.93 -14.61 10.03
N ARG A 52 3.78 -15.15 9.62
CA ARG A 52 3.10 -14.77 8.39
C ARG A 52 1.68 -14.28 8.66
N LEU A 53 1.40 -13.05 8.27
CA LEU A 53 0.06 -12.47 8.31
C LEU A 53 -0.52 -12.36 6.90
N ILE A 54 -1.67 -12.96 6.67
CA ILE A 54 -2.40 -12.84 5.40
C ILE A 54 -3.49 -11.80 5.57
N VAL A 55 -3.40 -10.69 4.83
CA VAL A 55 -4.42 -9.64 4.81
C VAL A 55 -5.41 -9.96 3.69
N LEU A 56 -6.63 -10.35 4.08
CA LEU A 56 -7.77 -10.57 3.19
C LEU A 56 -8.65 -9.30 3.19
N GLY A 57 -8.40 -8.40 2.27
CA GLY A 57 -9.02 -7.07 2.21
C GLY A 57 -8.54 -6.27 1.00
N ASP A 58 -8.81 -4.98 1.00
CA ASP A 58 -8.40 -4.04 -0.05
C ASP A 58 -7.03 -3.38 0.20
N ASP A 59 -6.67 -2.41 -0.66
CA ASP A 59 -5.40 -1.66 -0.55
C ASP A 59 -5.33 -0.86 0.75
N ALA A 60 -6.44 -0.28 1.23
CA ALA A 60 -6.50 0.49 2.46
C ALA A 60 -6.28 -0.40 3.70
N ALA A 61 -6.85 -1.59 3.70
CA ALA A 61 -6.62 -2.58 4.75
C ALA A 61 -5.13 -2.96 4.85
N LEU A 62 -4.50 -3.27 3.72
CA LEU A 62 -3.08 -3.57 3.69
C LEU A 62 -2.22 -2.37 4.09
N ALA A 63 -2.59 -1.15 3.66
CA ALA A 63 -1.89 0.07 4.03
C ALA A 63 -1.92 0.32 5.55
N SER A 64 -3.06 0.06 6.21
CA SER A 64 -3.20 0.16 7.67
C SER A 64 -2.26 -0.83 8.37
N VAL A 65 -2.27 -2.10 7.97
CA VAL A 65 -1.40 -3.14 8.53
C VAL A 65 0.07 -2.76 8.37
N LEU A 66 0.50 -2.43 7.15
CA LEU A 66 1.90 -2.07 6.89
C LEU A 66 2.32 -0.78 7.62
N THR A 67 1.42 0.20 7.75
CA THR A 67 1.68 1.42 8.53
C THR A 67 1.95 1.08 10.00
N HIS A 68 1.15 0.19 10.59
CA HIS A 68 1.35 -0.23 11.97
C HIS A 68 2.65 -1.03 12.14
N LEU A 69 2.92 -2.00 11.27
CA LEU A 69 4.16 -2.78 11.30
C LEU A 69 5.41 -1.91 11.14
N MET A 70 5.36 -0.93 10.24
CA MET A 70 6.44 0.04 10.07
C MET A 70 6.69 0.86 11.35
N ARG A 71 5.63 1.39 11.97
CA ARG A 71 5.73 2.21 13.19
C ARG A 71 6.20 1.44 14.41
N THR A 72 5.98 0.14 14.43
CA THR A 72 6.38 -0.76 15.52
C THR A 72 7.64 -1.57 15.20
N GLU A 73 8.36 -1.23 14.12
CA GLU A 73 9.61 -1.87 13.68
C GLU A 73 9.46 -3.39 13.46
N ARG A 74 8.34 -3.79 12.84
CA ARG A 74 7.98 -5.20 12.61
C ARG A 74 7.82 -5.56 11.14
N LEU A 75 8.52 -4.88 10.24
CA LEU A 75 8.49 -5.16 8.80
C LEU A 75 9.10 -6.52 8.41
N HIS A 76 9.70 -7.22 9.37
CA HIS A 76 10.14 -8.61 9.22
C HIS A 76 9.01 -9.64 9.20
N VAL A 77 7.78 -9.25 9.56
CA VAL A 77 6.60 -10.12 9.42
C VAL A 77 6.30 -10.33 7.94
N GLU A 78 6.17 -11.59 7.53
CA GLU A 78 5.79 -11.93 6.16
C GLU A 78 4.33 -11.57 5.89
N ILE A 79 4.06 -10.84 4.83
CA ILE A 79 2.71 -10.39 4.49
C ILE A 79 2.22 -11.04 3.20
N GLY A 80 1.16 -11.83 3.31
CA GLY A 80 0.36 -12.28 2.17
C GLY A 80 -0.76 -11.27 1.89
N TYR A 81 -0.90 -10.82 0.64
CA TYR A 81 -1.99 -9.92 0.26
C TYR A 81 -3.03 -10.63 -0.62
N VAL A 82 -4.28 -10.63 -0.18
CA VAL A 82 -5.40 -11.33 -0.83
C VAL A 82 -6.58 -10.38 -1.02
N PRO A 83 -6.57 -9.56 -2.07
CA PRO A 83 -7.74 -8.75 -2.40
C PRO A 83 -8.82 -9.59 -3.06
N VAL A 84 -10.09 -9.24 -2.79
CA VAL A 84 -11.26 -9.89 -3.41
C VAL A 84 -11.31 -9.57 -4.90
N GLU A 85 -11.10 -8.29 -5.24
CA GLU A 85 -11.14 -7.77 -6.59
C GLU A 85 -9.78 -7.17 -7.00
N LYS A 86 -9.65 -6.82 -8.29
CA LYS A 86 -8.45 -6.17 -8.79
C LYS A 86 -8.34 -4.75 -8.28
N THR A 87 -7.33 -4.49 -7.45
CA THR A 87 -6.97 -3.18 -6.92
C THR A 87 -5.75 -2.61 -7.62
N TYR A 88 -5.37 -1.36 -7.28
CA TYR A 88 -4.11 -0.78 -7.73
C TYR A 88 -2.91 -1.50 -7.10
N GLY A 89 -2.99 -1.84 -5.82
CA GLY A 89 -1.96 -2.61 -5.10
C GLY A 89 -1.80 -4.01 -5.67
N SER A 90 -2.90 -4.73 -5.94
CA SER A 90 -2.81 -6.06 -6.52
C SER A 90 -2.15 -6.07 -7.91
N ARG A 91 -2.26 -4.97 -8.66
CA ARG A 91 -1.57 -4.78 -9.94
C ARG A 91 -0.09 -4.40 -9.73
N ALA A 92 0.19 -3.48 -8.81
CA ALA A 92 1.55 -3.04 -8.52
C ALA A 92 2.42 -4.21 -8.03
N TYR A 93 1.88 -5.03 -7.13
CA TYR A 93 2.59 -6.15 -6.51
C TYR A 93 2.35 -7.50 -7.20
N GLN A 94 1.54 -7.55 -8.27
CA GLN A 94 1.27 -8.75 -9.07
C GLN A 94 0.74 -9.93 -8.25
N THR A 95 0.01 -9.67 -7.18
CA THR A 95 -0.50 -10.71 -6.27
C THR A 95 -1.67 -11.51 -6.85
N GLY A 96 -2.40 -10.94 -7.81
CA GLY A 96 -3.68 -11.49 -8.27
C GLY A 96 -4.80 -11.22 -7.27
N THR A 97 -5.90 -11.97 -7.35
CA THR A 97 -7.11 -11.78 -6.52
C THR A 97 -7.70 -13.12 -6.07
N GLY A 98 -8.54 -13.09 -5.04
CA GLY A 98 -9.31 -14.22 -4.58
C GLY A 98 -8.48 -15.49 -4.31
N ASN A 99 -8.95 -16.65 -4.79
CA ASN A 99 -8.30 -17.93 -4.49
C ASN A 99 -6.89 -18.08 -5.10
N ALA A 100 -6.59 -17.38 -6.21
CA ALA A 100 -5.24 -17.40 -6.80
C ALA A 100 -4.24 -16.63 -5.92
N ALA A 101 -4.64 -15.45 -5.43
CA ALA A 101 -3.85 -14.68 -4.47
C ALA A 101 -3.68 -15.43 -3.15
N ALA A 102 -4.76 -16.06 -2.65
CA ALA A 102 -4.73 -16.86 -1.42
C ALA A 102 -3.72 -18.02 -1.50
N LYS A 103 -3.72 -18.76 -2.61
CA LYS A 103 -2.72 -19.84 -2.82
C LYS A 103 -1.29 -19.32 -2.79
N ARG A 104 -1.02 -18.14 -3.39
CA ARG A 104 0.31 -17.52 -3.33
C ARG A 104 0.65 -17.08 -1.91
N ALA A 105 -0.27 -16.41 -1.22
CA ALA A 105 -0.08 -15.94 0.15
C ALA A 105 0.26 -17.08 1.12
N VAL A 106 -0.31 -18.29 0.92
CA VAL A 106 -0.02 -19.46 1.74
C VAL A 106 1.29 -20.13 1.36
N LYS A 107 1.53 -20.36 0.06
CA LYS A 107 2.61 -21.21 -0.45
C LYS A 107 3.82 -20.45 -0.99
N GLY A 108 3.67 -19.14 -1.22
CA GLY A 108 4.73 -18.30 -1.78
C GLY A 108 5.89 -18.09 -0.84
N ARG A 109 6.94 -17.47 -1.36
CA ARG A 109 8.13 -17.10 -0.59
C ARG A 109 8.10 -15.60 -0.30
N PRO A 110 8.62 -15.15 0.85
CA PRO A 110 8.77 -13.74 1.12
C PRO A 110 9.81 -13.13 0.18
N VAL A 111 9.48 -11.97 -0.34
CA VAL A 111 10.36 -11.17 -1.19
C VAL A 111 10.42 -9.77 -0.62
N GLU A 112 11.63 -9.27 -0.42
CA GLU A 112 11.84 -7.87 -0.02
C GLU A 112 11.26 -6.93 -1.06
N THR A 113 10.35 -6.08 -0.62
CA THR A 113 9.59 -5.18 -1.49
C THR A 113 9.70 -3.75 -0.95
N PRO A 114 9.96 -2.74 -1.79
CA PRO A 114 10.01 -1.35 -1.36
C PRO A 114 8.72 -0.93 -0.63
N LEU A 115 8.86 -0.36 0.56
CA LEU A 115 7.77 0.27 1.30
C LEU A 115 7.71 1.74 0.94
N ILE A 116 6.55 2.20 0.50
CA ILE A 116 6.33 3.61 0.19
C ILE A 116 5.44 4.22 1.26
N ARG A 117 5.84 5.36 1.78
CA ARG A 117 5.05 6.12 2.74
C ARG A 117 5.03 7.61 2.41
N ASP A 118 4.07 8.31 2.97
CA ASP A 118 4.03 9.77 2.89
C ASP A 118 4.79 10.43 4.05
N ASP A 119 4.79 11.77 4.05
CA ASP A 119 5.41 12.60 5.09
C ASP A 119 4.69 12.52 6.45
N THR A 120 3.46 12.01 6.51
CA THR A 120 2.73 11.72 7.76
C THR A 120 3.07 10.34 8.35
N GLY A 121 3.86 9.54 7.64
CA GLY A 121 4.19 8.16 8.02
C GLY A 121 3.05 7.17 7.74
N THR A 122 2.23 7.44 6.73
CA THR A 122 1.18 6.52 6.26
C THR A 122 1.66 5.80 5.01
N VAL A 123 1.57 4.48 5.00
CA VAL A 123 1.99 3.64 3.87
C VAL A 123 1.01 3.78 2.71
N LEU A 124 1.55 3.80 1.49
CA LEU A 124 0.82 3.73 0.23
C LEU A 124 1.01 2.35 -0.39
N VAL A 125 -0.10 1.66 -0.64
CA VAL A 125 -0.11 0.30 -1.22
C VAL A 125 -0.45 0.32 -2.70
N GLY A 126 -1.46 1.06 -3.11
CA GLY A 126 -1.94 1.03 -4.49
C GLY A 126 -1.70 2.35 -5.23
N ARG A 127 -2.41 3.38 -4.81
CA ARG A 127 -2.41 4.66 -5.53
C ARG A 127 -2.76 5.82 -4.62
N ALA A 128 -2.00 6.91 -4.73
CA ALA A 128 -2.43 8.21 -4.29
C ALA A 128 -2.85 9.08 -5.49
N GLU A 129 -3.96 9.77 -5.33
CA GLU A 129 -4.47 10.79 -6.26
C GLU A 129 -4.50 12.13 -5.55
N ILE A 130 -3.86 13.12 -6.16
CA ILE A 130 -3.71 14.46 -5.59
C ILE A 130 -4.37 15.44 -6.54
N THR A 131 -5.39 16.15 -6.02
CA THR A 131 -6.17 17.14 -6.76
C THR A 131 -6.14 18.49 -6.06
N GLY A 132 -6.63 19.53 -6.70
CA GLY A 132 -6.94 20.79 -6.02
C GLY A 132 -8.11 20.63 -5.04
N PRO A 133 -8.30 21.57 -4.11
CA PRO A 133 -9.44 21.59 -3.20
C PRO A 133 -10.77 21.58 -3.97
N GLY A 134 -11.77 20.88 -3.42
CA GLY A 134 -13.10 20.78 -4.05
C GLY A 134 -13.13 20.02 -5.39
N GLY A 135 -12.09 19.25 -5.71
CA GLY A 135 -11.98 18.55 -6.99
C GLY A 135 -11.52 19.42 -8.17
N GLU A 136 -11.06 20.63 -7.87
CA GLU A 136 -10.48 21.53 -8.86
C GLU A 136 -9.14 21.02 -9.38
N LYS A 137 -8.62 21.68 -10.42
CA LYS A 137 -7.28 21.39 -10.93
C LYS A 137 -6.22 21.63 -9.87
N LEU A 138 -5.27 20.73 -9.80
CA LEU A 138 -4.09 20.87 -8.97
C LEU A 138 -3.16 21.95 -9.56
N GLU A 139 -2.85 22.96 -8.78
CA GLU A 139 -1.86 23.97 -9.12
C GLU A 139 -0.62 23.76 -8.26
N GLY A 140 0.57 23.84 -8.85
CA GLY A 140 1.81 23.67 -8.10
C GLY A 140 2.98 23.27 -8.97
N GLU A 141 3.99 22.75 -8.29
CA GLU A 141 5.20 22.23 -8.89
C GLU A 141 5.56 20.90 -8.25
N ALA A 142 5.84 19.89 -9.07
CA ALA A 142 6.15 18.55 -8.59
C ALA A 142 7.39 17.97 -9.24
N TYR A 143 8.11 17.16 -8.47
CA TYR A 143 9.34 16.48 -8.85
C TYR A 143 9.29 15.01 -8.48
N VAL A 144 9.99 14.20 -9.26
CA VAL A 144 10.37 12.83 -8.87
C VAL A 144 11.90 12.81 -8.84
N ASP A 145 12.44 12.68 -7.62
CA ASP A 145 13.83 12.98 -7.31
C ASP A 145 14.19 14.40 -7.83
N ASP A 146 15.07 14.55 -8.80
CA ASP A 146 15.48 15.80 -9.44
C ASP A 146 14.75 16.09 -10.76
N ALA A 147 13.92 15.16 -11.25
CA ALA A 147 13.20 15.33 -12.50
C ALA A 147 11.85 16.05 -12.29
N GLN A 148 11.67 17.19 -12.95
CA GLN A 148 10.41 17.93 -12.90
C GLN A 148 9.26 17.12 -13.56
N LEU A 149 8.21 16.85 -12.79
CA LEU A 149 7.00 16.16 -13.26
C LEU A 149 6.04 17.15 -13.94
N PHE A 150 5.79 18.28 -13.29
CA PHE A 150 5.03 19.41 -13.83
C PHE A 150 5.31 20.70 -13.08
N SER A 151 4.97 21.85 -13.71
CA SER A 151 4.82 23.16 -13.11
C SER A 151 3.58 23.83 -13.69
N GLY A 152 2.77 24.48 -12.84
CA GLY A 152 1.50 25.10 -13.20
C GLY A 152 0.28 24.27 -12.85
N LYS A 153 -0.74 24.22 -13.73
CA LYS A 153 -2.04 23.55 -13.48
C LYS A 153 -2.16 22.23 -14.23
N VAL A 154 -2.60 21.18 -13.51
CA VAL A 154 -2.89 19.84 -14.03
C VAL A 154 -4.21 19.33 -13.44
N ASP A 155 -4.82 18.29 -14.05
CA ASP A 155 -6.07 17.76 -13.49
C ASP A 155 -5.82 17.03 -12.16
N ALA A 156 -4.80 16.17 -12.11
CA ALA A 156 -4.34 15.50 -10.89
C ALA A 156 -2.89 15.04 -11.02
N MET A 157 -2.21 14.86 -9.90
CA MET A 157 -0.98 14.09 -9.78
C MET A 157 -1.31 12.70 -9.24
N ILE A 158 -0.72 11.67 -9.85
CA ILE A 158 -0.89 10.27 -9.45
C ILE A 158 0.46 9.75 -8.97
N VAL A 159 0.47 9.15 -7.78
CA VAL A 159 1.62 8.44 -7.23
C VAL A 159 1.25 6.98 -7.02
N SER A 160 2.16 6.08 -7.35
CA SER A 160 2.00 4.63 -7.10
C SER A 160 3.31 4.01 -6.64
N PRO A 161 3.25 3.00 -5.78
CA PRO A 161 4.40 2.17 -5.48
C PRO A 161 4.79 1.33 -6.69
N MET A 162 6.03 0.87 -6.68
CA MET A 162 6.58 -0.11 -7.62
C MET A 162 6.99 -1.36 -6.86
N LEU A 163 6.92 -2.50 -7.53
CA LEU A 163 7.40 -3.77 -6.99
C LEU A 163 8.92 -3.78 -6.77
N ASP A 164 9.62 -3.13 -7.69
CA ASP A 164 11.08 -3.09 -7.74
C ASP A 164 11.59 -1.66 -7.45
N MET A 165 12.89 -1.54 -7.22
CA MET A 165 13.56 -0.24 -7.14
C MET A 165 13.37 0.56 -8.44
N PRO A 166 13.28 1.89 -8.35
CA PRO A 166 13.55 2.76 -7.21
C PRO A 166 12.41 2.88 -6.18
N GLY A 167 11.23 2.31 -6.44
CA GLY A 167 10.15 2.15 -5.50
C GLY A 167 8.93 3.06 -5.72
N VAL A 168 9.12 4.29 -6.16
CA VAL A 168 8.05 5.28 -6.41
C VAL A 168 7.97 5.59 -7.90
N ARG A 169 6.76 5.71 -8.41
CA ARG A 169 6.50 6.34 -9.70
C ARG A 169 5.38 7.36 -9.59
N ALA A 170 5.51 8.44 -10.34
CA ALA A 170 4.48 9.46 -10.41
C ALA A 170 4.19 9.88 -11.86
N SER A 171 2.97 10.33 -12.08
CA SER A 171 2.50 10.84 -13.39
C SER A 171 1.47 11.94 -13.20
N VAL A 172 1.26 12.71 -14.25
CA VAL A 172 0.19 13.72 -14.31
C VAL A 172 -1.03 13.11 -15.01
N GLN A 173 -2.21 13.35 -14.47
CA GLN A 173 -3.46 13.13 -15.18
C GLN A 173 -3.79 14.38 -15.99
N LYS A 174 -3.97 14.20 -17.29
CA LYS A 174 -4.43 15.24 -18.23
C LYS A 174 -5.62 14.69 -19.00
N ASN A 175 -6.60 15.51 -19.25
CA ASN A 175 -7.84 15.18 -19.98
C ASN A 175 -7.62 14.83 -21.47
N ILE A 176 -6.45 14.34 -21.86
CA ILE A 176 -6.09 14.02 -23.23
C ILE A 176 -5.85 12.51 -23.34
N ILE A 177 -6.30 11.89 -24.42
CA ILE A 177 -6.11 10.48 -24.80
C ILE A 177 -4.62 10.16 -25.09
N ARG A 178 -3.71 10.75 -24.34
CA ARG A 178 -2.27 10.47 -24.45
C ARG A 178 -1.85 9.45 -23.40
N ARG A 179 -0.96 8.55 -23.81
CA ARG A 179 -0.33 7.57 -22.92
C ARG A 179 0.33 8.31 -21.74
N ARG A 180 -0.01 7.94 -20.51
CA ARG A 180 0.61 8.52 -19.31
C ARG A 180 2.12 8.35 -19.35
N ARG A 181 2.85 9.44 -19.15
CA ARG A 181 4.27 9.40 -18.89
C ARG A 181 4.48 9.25 -17.39
N TRP A 182 5.16 8.21 -16.99
CA TRP A 182 5.57 7.98 -15.62
C TRP A 182 7.03 8.41 -15.45
N LEU A 183 7.31 9.10 -14.35
CA LEU A 183 8.66 9.28 -13.82
C LEU A 183 8.80 8.33 -12.64
N GLU A 184 9.98 7.72 -12.53
CA GLU A 184 10.31 6.74 -11.50
C GLU A 184 11.48 7.27 -10.66
N GLY A 185 11.40 7.11 -9.33
CA GLY A 185 12.40 7.62 -8.42
C GLY A 185 12.23 7.08 -6.99
N ARG A 186 13.00 7.62 -6.08
CA ARG A 186 12.94 7.29 -4.65
C ARG A 186 11.86 8.10 -3.93
N ALA A 187 11.56 9.29 -4.44
CA ALA A 187 10.60 10.22 -3.86
C ALA A 187 9.82 10.97 -4.94
N ALA A 188 8.56 11.24 -4.69
CA ALA A 188 7.73 12.17 -5.43
C ALA A 188 7.27 13.29 -4.50
N GLN A 189 7.54 14.53 -4.87
CA GLN A 189 7.31 15.72 -4.03
C GLN A 189 6.43 16.72 -4.77
N LEU A 190 5.54 17.38 -4.03
CA LEU A 190 4.65 18.43 -4.52
C LEU A 190 4.68 19.62 -3.59
N GLY A 191 4.90 20.80 -4.14
CA GLY A 191 4.62 22.11 -3.54
C GLY A 191 3.40 22.72 -4.22
N THR A 192 2.42 23.22 -3.44
CA THR A 192 1.13 23.69 -3.97
C THR A 192 0.51 24.73 -3.04
N PRO A 193 -0.30 25.67 -3.56
CA PRO A 193 -1.13 26.54 -2.70
C PRO A 193 -2.16 25.75 -1.88
N GLY A 194 -2.61 24.58 -2.39
CA GLY A 194 -3.55 23.71 -1.71
C GLY A 194 -3.82 22.43 -2.50
N ALA A 195 -3.75 21.29 -1.83
CA ALA A 195 -4.08 19.99 -2.41
C ALA A 195 -4.87 19.11 -1.45
N VAL A 196 -5.72 18.27 -2.02
CA VAL A 196 -6.38 17.15 -1.34
C VAL A 196 -5.75 15.86 -1.82
N VAL A 197 -5.36 15.00 -0.89
CA VAL A 197 -4.71 13.72 -1.16
C VAL A 197 -5.65 12.59 -0.83
N THR A 198 -5.97 11.77 -1.83
CA THR A 198 -6.70 10.51 -1.65
C THR A 198 -5.71 9.36 -1.75
N ARG A 199 -5.54 8.57 -0.68
CA ARG A 199 -4.64 7.41 -0.60
C ARG A 199 -5.45 6.13 -0.52
N ASP A 200 -5.20 5.20 -1.44
CA ASP A 200 -5.85 3.89 -1.45
C ASP A 200 -7.39 3.97 -1.27
N GLY A 201 -8.00 4.98 -1.90
CA GLY A 201 -9.45 5.25 -1.82
C GLY A 201 -9.89 6.11 -0.62
N ILE A 202 -8.99 6.45 0.31
CA ILE A 202 -9.31 7.25 1.50
C ILE A 202 -8.83 8.68 1.29
N ALA A 203 -9.78 9.62 1.26
CA ALA A 203 -9.48 11.03 1.15
C ALA A 203 -8.95 11.59 2.48
N ASN A 204 -7.98 12.49 2.39
CA ASN A 204 -7.59 13.31 3.53
C ASN A 204 -8.51 14.53 3.59
N ASP A 205 -9.10 14.80 4.74
CA ASP A 205 -10.01 15.93 4.95
C ASP A 205 -9.29 17.29 4.97
N ARG A 206 -7.95 17.29 4.99
CA ARG A 206 -7.16 18.51 5.09
C ARG A 206 -6.62 18.93 3.74
N VAL A 207 -6.70 20.25 3.47
CA VAL A 207 -5.98 20.89 2.36
C VAL A 207 -4.53 21.07 2.79
N LEU A 208 -3.60 20.54 1.99
CA LEU A 208 -2.18 20.52 2.30
C LEU A 208 -1.41 21.45 1.36
N PRO A 209 -0.44 22.25 1.85
CA PRO A 209 0.42 23.10 1.01
C PRO A 209 1.58 22.32 0.37
N ARG A 210 1.77 21.07 0.77
CA ARG A 210 2.80 20.15 0.24
C ARG A 210 2.39 18.71 0.47
N SER A 211 2.93 17.81 -0.32
CA SER A 211 2.80 16.38 -0.13
C SER A 211 4.04 15.66 -0.68
N SER A 212 4.53 14.69 0.05
CA SER A 212 5.67 13.88 -0.38
C SER A 212 5.39 12.41 -0.16
N PHE A 213 5.74 11.59 -1.15
CA PHE A 213 5.75 10.14 -1.06
C PHE A 213 7.15 9.66 -1.33
N TYR A 214 7.68 8.80 -0.48
CA TYR A 214 9.04 8.33 -0.62
C TYR A 214 9.24 6.91 -0.11
N ARG A 215 10.26 6.27 -0.65
CA ARG A 215 10.65 4.95 -0.22
C ARG A 215 11.21 4.99 1.21
N HIS A 216 10.65 4.16 2.07
CA HIS A 216 11.18 3.93 3.42
C HIS A 216 12.56 3.28 3.35
N HIS A 217 13.35 3.39 4.42
CA HIS A 217 14.69 2.81 4.47
C HIS A 217 14.69 1.29 4.61
N GLU A 218 13.62 0.73 5.20
CA GLU A 218 13.40 -0.71 5.29
C GLU A 218 12.38 -1.18 4.26
N ASN A 219 12.60 -2.37 3.71
CA ASN A 219 11.65 -3.08 2.87
C ASN A 219 10.68 -3.88 3.74
N TRP A 220 9.53 -4.21 3.19
CA TRP A 220 8.62 -5.18 3.80
C TRP A 220 8.69 -6.52 3.05
N LEU A 221 8.24 -7.60 3.69
CA LEU A 221 8.29 -8.95 3.14
C LEU A 221 6.96 -9.32 2.51
N LEU A 222 6.85 -9.19 1.18
CA LEU A 222 5.68 -9.62 0.42
C LEU A 222 5.80 -11.11 0.07
N VAL A 223 4.78 -11.90 0.44
CA VAL A 223 4.67 -13.32 0.05
C VAL A 223 4.04 -13.44 -1.33
N ARG A 224 4.80 -14.00 -2.29
CA ARG A 224 4.33 -14.22 -3.66
C ARG A 224 4.95 -15.44 -4.36
#